data_393de239438901b0b438b986e86145d7
#
_entry.id   393de239438901b0b438b986e86145d7
#
_cell.length_a   1.000
_cell.length_b   1.000
_cell.length_c   1.000
_cell.angle_alpha   90.00
_cell.angle_beta   90.00
_cell.angle_gamma   90.00
#
_symmetry.space_group_name_H-M   'P 1'
#
loop_
_entity.id
_entity.type
_entity.pdbx_description
1 polymer ?
#
loop_
_entity_poly.entity_id
_entity_poly.type
_entity_poly.pdbx_seq_one_letter_code
_entity_poly.pdbx_strand_id
1 'polypeptide(L)'
;MSVEFHYYQPWSYAGDCTYDYWGDAYKDAGKIPAENEKTMTDFFDQAMNTWSNKGLGIVIGEWGVNDHYKSNSVKVHENMTYYCKFLTTEARKRGFSTFVWDNNHFGNGSEKYGIFDRFKSMKVNAPWILEGIFGKE
;
A
#
# COMPACT_ATOMS: atom_id res chain seq x y z
N MET A 1 -9.02 -10.06 -21.77
CA MET A 1 -7.55 -10.02 -21.56
C MET A 1 -7.26 -8.92 -20.54
N SER A 2 -6.29 -9.11 -19.66
CA SER A 2 -5.89 -8.13 -18.65
C SER A 2 -4.38 -7.93 -18.67
N VAL A 3 -3.94 -6.78 -18.16
CA VAL A 3 -2.54 -6.47 -17.87
C VAL A 3 -2.38 -6.46 -16.36
N GLU A 4 -1.30 -7.01 -15.88
CA GLU A 4 -0.97 -7.08 -14.46
C GLU A 4 0.37 -6.41 -14.22
N PHE A 5 0.47 -5.68 -13.09
CA PHE A 5 1.72 -5.13 -12.56
C PHE A 5 1.71 -5.16 -11.03
N HIS A 6 2.91 -5.05 -10.43
CA HIS A 6 3.10 -4.90 -9.00
C HIS A 6 3.36 -3.43 -8.65
N TYR A 7 2.87 -2.98 -7.49
CA TYR A 7 3.02 -1.59 -7.08
C TYR A 7 3.49 -1.47 -5.63
N TYR A 8 4.77 -1.15 -5.46
CA TYR A 8 5.39 -0.91 -4.16
C TYR A 8 6.07 0.47 -4.09
N GLN A 9 5.46 1.46 -4.77
CA GLN A 9 6.04 2.80 -4.84
C GLN A 9 5.43 3.75 -3.80
N PRO A 10 6.26 4.65 -3.25
CA PRO A 10 7.73 4.66 -3.38
C PRO A 10 8.36 3.52 -2.56
N TRP A 11 9.36 2.87 -3.12
CA TRP A 11 10.05 1.76 -2.44
C TRP A 11 10.66 2.18 -1.11
N SER A 12 11.15 3.41 -1.02
CA SER A 12 11.70 4.01 0.21
C SER A 12 10.69 4.12 1.36
N TYR A 13 9.39 4.01 1.08
CA TYR A 13 8.32 3.92 2.08
C TYR A 13 7.71 2.52 2.12
N ALA A 14 7.20 2.02 1.00
CA ALA A 14 6.44 0.77 0.96
C ALA A 14 7.32 -0.48 1.08
N GLY A 15 8.62 -0.38 0.73
CA GLY A 15 9.58 -1.47 0.71
C GLY A 15 10.58 -1.45 1.84
N ASP A 16 11.57 -0.57 1.79
CA ASP A 16 12.71 -0.59 2.71
C ASP A 16 12.53 0.21 4.01
N CYS A 17 11.40 0.93 4.16
CA CYS A 17 11.07 1.73 5.34
C CYS A 17 12.13 2.81 5.68
N THR A 18 12.74 3.43 4.66
CA THR A 18 13.62 4.59 4.85
C THR A 18 12.85 5.77 5.43
N TYR A 19 11.58 5.92 5.03
CA TYR A 19 10.66 6.94 5.53
C TYR A 19 9.52 6.29 6.32
N ASP A 20 9.22 6.85 7.50
CA ASP A 20 8.11 6.41 8.35
C ASP A 20 6.75 6.95 7.88
N TYR A 21 6.75 7.97 7.03
CA TYR A 21 5.55 8.63 6.53
C TYR A 21 5.57 8.77 5.03
N TRP A 22 4.37 8.76 4.44
CA TRP A 22 4.12 9.01 3.03
C TRP A 22 2.96 9.97 2.86
N GLY A 23 3.06 10.79 1.81
CA GLY A 23 2.01 11.69 1.36
C GLY A 23 2.09 13.10 1.95
N ASP A 24 1.64 14.08 1.18
CA ASP A 24 1.68 15.49 1.56
C ASP A 24 0.86 15.79 2.82
N ALA A 25 -0.16 14.96 3.11
CA ALA A 25 -0.94 15.06 4.35
C ALA A 25 -0.12 14.82 5.62
N TYR A 26 1.06 14.20 5.50
CA TYR A 26 1.91 13.82 6.63
C TYR A 26 3.27 14.54 6.66
N LYS A 27 3.50 15.53 5.78
CA LYS A 27 4.76 16.30 5.73
C LYS A 27 5.16 16.94 7.05
N ASP A 28 4.19 17.29 7.90
CA ASP A 28 4.42 17.89 9.22
C ASP A 28 4.66 16.83 10.32
N ALA A 29 4.48 15.54 10.01
CA ALA A 29 4.71 14.44 10.93
C ALA A 29 6.19 13.99 10.94
N GLY A 30 6.89 14.17 9.82
CA GLY A 30 8.28 13.78 9.64
C GLY A 30 8.72 13.89 8.20
N LYS A 31 9.87 13.29 7.90
CA LYS A 31 10.38 13.23 6.52
C LYS A 31 9.51 12.29 5.68
N ILE A 32 9.17 12.75 4.48
CA ILE A 32 8.44 11.97 3.47
C ILE A 32 9.28 11.86 2.19
N PRO A 33 9.06 10.81 1.35
CA PRO A 33 9.66 10.73 0.02
C PRO A 33 9.10 11.83 -0.90
N ALA A 34 9.78 12.08 -2.01
CA ALA A 34 9.32 13.03 -3.02
C ALA A 34 8.10 12.52 -3.79
N GLU A 35 7.99 11.21 -3.93
CA GLU A 35 6.86 10.54 -4.57
C GLU A 35 5.66 10.51 -3.62
N ASN A 36 4.67 11.30 -3.92
CA ASN A 36 3.49 11.55 -3.13
C ASN A 36 2.20 11.03 -3.80
N GLU A 37 1.05 11.50 -3.34
CA GLU A 37 -0.27 11.17 -3.87
C GLU A 37 -0.37 11.43 -5.37
N LYS A 38 0.18 12.57 -5.83
CA LYS A 38 0.16 12.92 -7.26
C LYS A 38 0.97 11.93 -8.09
N THR A 39 2.12 11.52 -7.62
CA THR A 39 2.96 10.53 -8.32
C THR A 39 2.21 9.20 -8.51
N MET A 40 1.50 8.73 -7.49
CA MET A 40 0.68 7.52 -7.59
C MET A 40 -0.47 7.68 -8.59
N THR A 41 -1.20 8.79 -8.52
CA THR A 41 -2.32 9.03 -9.45
C THR A 41 -1.85 9.19 -10.89
N ASP A 42 -0.75 9.89 -11.13
CA ASP A 42 -0.16 10.05 -12.47
C ASP A 42 0.25 8.69 -13.06
N PHE A 43 0.83 7.79 -12.24
CA PHE A 43 1.16 6.44 -12.68
C PHE A 43 -0.09 5.62 -13.04
N PHE A 44 -1.14 5.70 -12.23
CA PHE A 44 -2.40 4.99 -12.52
C PHE A 44 -3.11 5.55 -13.76
N ASP A 45 -3.06 6.87 -13.96
CA ASP A 45 -3.60 7.51 -15.17
C ASP A 45 -2.81 7.11 -16.41
N GLN A 46 -1.49 6.99 -16.31
CA GLN A 46 -0.66 6.47 -17.38
C GLN A 46 -1.01 5.00 -17.71
N ALA A 47 -1.23 4.17 -16.70
CA ALA A 47 -1.66 2.78 -16.89
C ALA A 47 -3.02 2.71 -17.59
N MET A 48 -4.00 3.52 -17.16
CA MET A 48 -5.30 3.65 -17.85
C MET A 48 -5.13 4.01 -19.32
N ASN A 49 -4.37 5.07 -19.60
CA ASN A 49 -4.19 5.57 -20.97
C ASN A 49 -3.46 4.55 -21.86
N THR A 50 -2.55 3.79 -21.29
CA THR A 50 -1.75 2.81 -22.03
C THR A 50 -2.55 1.55 -22.37
N TRP A 51 -3.38 1.05 -21.44
CA TRP A 51 -4.00 -0.26 -21.55
C TRP A 51 -5.53 -0.26 -21.45
N SER A 52 -6.12 0.39 -20.46
CA SER A 52 -7.57 0.35 -20.24
C SER A 52 -8.34 0.98 -21.41
N ASN A 53 -7.85 2.09 -21.94
CA ASN A 53 -8.43 2.75 -23.12
C ASN A 53 -8.34 1.89 -24.41
N LYS A 54 -7.61 0.77 -24.36
CA LYS A 54 -7.54 -0.25 -25.44
C LYS A 54 -8.42 -1.47 -25.13
N GLY A 55 -9.28 -1.38 -24.12
CA GLY A 55 -10.19 -2.47 -23.74
C GLY A 55 -9.55 -3.56 -22.88
N LEU A 56 -8.36 -3.32 -22.29
CA LEU A 56 -7.72 -4.27 -21.39
C LEU A 56 -8.06 -3.95 -19.93
N GLY A 57 -8.44 -4.96 -19.16
CA GLY A 57 -8.55 -4.84 -17.70
C GLY A 57 -7.18 -4.62 -17.07
N ILE A 58 -7.13 -3.91 -15.94
CA ILE A 58 -5.91 -3.68 -15.18
C ILE A 58 -6.01 -4.34 -13.82
N VAL A 59 -4.95 -5.06 -13.46
CA VAL A 59 -4.80 -5.75 -12.18
C VAL A 59 -3.50 -5.27 -11.53
N ILE A 60 -3.60 -4.73 -10.30
CA ILE A 60 -2.45 -4.58 -9.42
C ILE A 60 -2.32 -5.90 -8.67
N GLY A 61 -1.51 -6.83 -9.21
CA GLY A 61 -1.41 -8.20 -8.76
C GLY A 61 -0.70 -8.37 -7.43
N GLU A 62 0.17 -7.41 -7.11
CA GLU A 62 0.74 -7.26 -5.79
C GLU A 62 0.88 -5.79 -5.42
N TRP A 63 0.57 -5.46 -4.18
CA TRP A 63 0.91 -4.20 -3.55
C TRP A 63 0.91 -4.38 -2.03
N GLY A 64 1.62 -3.53 -1.32
CA GLY A 64 1.66 -3.60 0.12
C GLY A 64 2.48 -2.47 0.71
N VAL A 65 2.47 -2.36 2.01
CA VAL A 65 3.37 -1.51 2.78
C VAL A 65 4.03 -2.35 3.85
N ASN A 66 5.37 -2.34 3.84
CA ASN A 66 6.17 -3.07 4.80
C ASN A 66 5.95 -2.50 6.21
N ASP A 67 5.89 -3.36 7.22
CA ASP A 67 5.68 -2.92 8.59
C ASP A 67 6.87 -2.08 9.10
N HIS A 68 6.58 -0.83 9.47
CA HIS A 68 7.55 0.13 10.00
C HIS A 68 7.82 -0.15 11.50
N TYR A 69 8.28 -1.34 11.80
CA TYR A 69 8.44 -1.85 13.17
C TYR A 69 9.40 -1.05 14.06
N LYS A 70 10.27 -0.22 13.47
CA LYS A 70 11.18 0.66 14.23
C LYS A 70 10.43 1.78 14.95
N SER A 71 9.25 2.09 14.50
CA SER A 71 8.39 3.10 15.05
C SER A 71 7.01 2.48 15.35
N ASN A 72 6.89 1.86 16.51
CA ASN A 72 5.60 1.29 16.96
C ASN A 72 4.64 2.42 17.40
N SER A 73 4.56 3.50 16.62
CA SER A 73 3.73 4.65 16.95
C SER A 73 2.37 4.56 16.24
N VAL A 74 1.32 4.95 16.96
CA VAL A 74 -0.04 5.07 16.42
C VAL A 74 -0.05 5.89 15.14
N LYS A 75 0.73 6.97 15.09
CA LYS A 75 0.78 7.87 13.93
C LYS A 75 1.39 7.22 12.67
N VAL A 76 2.34 6.31 12.84
CA VAL A 76 2.90 5.53 11.73
C VAL A 76 1.85 4.56 11.18
N HIS A 77 1.11 3.87 12.06
CA HIS A 77 0.02 2.99 11.65
C HIS A 77 -1.13 3.76 10.96
N GLU A 78 -1.46 4.96 11.45
CA GLU A 78 -2.42 5.85 10.77
C GLU A 78 -1.96 6.23 9.36
N ASN A 79 -0.65 6.46 9.17
CA ASN A 79 -0.11 6.74 7.85
C ASN A 79 -0.14 5.50 6.93
N MET A 80 0.15 4.31 7.46
CA MET A 80 0.00 3.06 6.70
C MET A 80 -1.46 2.85 6.27
N THR A 81 -2.43 3.10 7.17
CA THR A 81 -3.87 3.12 6.87
C THR A 81 -4.17 4.10 5.73
N TYR A 82 -3.63 5.32 5.82
CA TYR A 82 -3.81 6.35 4.80
C TYR A 82 -3.29 5.91 3.42
N TYR A 83 -2.06 5.38 3.35
CA TYR A 83 -1.49 4.87 2.12
C TYR A 83 -2.35 3.77 1.48
N CYS A 84 -2.75 2.77 2.28
CA CYS A 84 -3.59 1.66 1.81
C CYS A 84 -4.95 2.16 1.29
N LYS A 85 -5.57 3.09 2.03
CA LYS A 85 -6.84 3.71 1.64
C LYS A 85 -6.71 4.51 0.34
N PHE A 86 -5.66 5.31 0.23
CA PHE A 86 -5.42 6.12 -0.96
C PHE A 86 -5.22 5.24 -2.19
N LEU A 87 -4.32 4.26 -2.12
CA LEU A 87 -4.05 3.32 -3.21
C LEU A 87 -5.31 2.61 -3.67
N THR A 88 -6.03 1.97 -2.75
CA THR A 88 -7.23 1.17 -3.10
C THR A 88 -8.36 2.04 -3.62
N THR A 89 -8.50 3.27 -3.10
CA THR A 89 -9.51 4.23 -3.58
C THR A 89 -9.19 4.68 -4.99
N GLU A 90 -7.95 5.07 -5.27
CA GLU A 90 -7.55 5.57 -6.58
C GLU A 90 -7.53 4.44 -7.64
N ALA A 91 -7.15 3.24 -7.27
CA ALA A 91 -7.26 2.05 -8.13
C ALA A 91 -8.72 1.75 -8.48
N ARG A 92 -9.60 1.74 -7.48
CA ARG A 92 -11.05 1.46 -7.66
C ARG A 92 -11.73 2.52 -8.54
N LYS A 93 -11.41 3.80 -8.36
CA LYS A 93 -11.93 4.88 -9.23
C LYS A 93 -11.63 4.66 -10.71
N ARG A 94 -10.54 3.96 -11.01
CA ARG A 94 -10.09 3.65 -12.38
C ARG A 94 -10.50 2.26 -12.84
N GLY A 95 -11.26 1.52 -12.04
CA GLY A 95 -11.70 0.17 -12.37
C GLY A 95 -10.60 -0.89 -12.28
N PHE A 96 -9.51 -0.62 -11.53
CA PHE A 96 -8.45 -1.60 -11.31
C PHE A 96 -8.84 -2.58 -10.21
N SER A 97 -8.55 -3.86 -10.43
CA SER A 97 -8.55 -4.87 -9.37
C SER A 97 -7.23 -4.86 -8.62
N THR A 98 -7.26 -5.04 -7.30
CA THR A 98 -6.04 -5.00 -6.47
C THR A 98 -5.94 -6.21 -5.55
N PHE A 99 -4.72 -6.72 -5.38
CA PHE A 99 -4.40 -7.82 -4.48
C PHE A 99 -3.30 -7.39 -3.52
N VAL A 100 -3.64 -7.29 -2.23
CA VAL A 100 -2.66 -6.94 -1.21
C VAL A 100 -1.74 -8.12 -0.94
N TRP A 101 -0.45 -7.84 -0.85
CA TRP A 101 0.57 -8.84 -0.52
C TRP A 101 0.60 -9.10 0.99
N ASP A 102 0.45 -10.36 1.36
CA ASP A 102 0.60 -10.86 2.73
C ASP A 102 1.49 -12.10 2.73
N ASN A 103 2.75 -11.93 3.17
CA ASN A 103 3.72 -13.02 3.25
C ASN A 103 3.72 -13.76 4.59
N ASN A 104 2.79 -13.45 5.50
CA ASN A 104 2.72 -14.03 6.85
C ASN A 104 3.99 -13.80 7.69
N HIS A 105 4.77 -12.76 7.38
CA HIS A 105 6.01 -12.48 8.09
C HIS A 105 5.87 -11.23 8.97
N PHE A 106 6.20 -11.38 10.27
CA PHE A 106 6.09 -10.37 11.32
C PHE A 106 7.40 -10.28 12.11
N GLY A 107 7.59 -9.19 12.85
CA GLY A 107 8.70 -9.03 13.77
C GLY A 107 10.02 -8.66 13.09
N ASN A 108 11.08 -9.43 13.31
CA ASN A 108 12.41 -9.12 12.78
C ASN A 108 12.56 -9.59 11.34
N GLY A 109 13.24 -8.80 10.51
CA GLY A 109 13.48 -9.10 9.10
C GLY A 109 13.29 -7.89 8.21
N SER A 110 13.57 -8.05 6.91
CA SER A 110 13.50 -6.98 5.93
C SER A 110 12.13 -6.88 5.25
N GLU A 111 11.41 -8.00 5.14
CA GLU A 111 10.12 -8.07 4.43
C GLU A 111 9.02 -8.53 5.39
N LYS A 112 8.30 -7.58 5.97
CA LYS A 112 7.25 -7.80 6.96
C LYS A 112 5.93 -7.27 6.44
N TYR A 113 5.35 -8.01 5.52
CA TYR A 113 4.05 -7.71 4.93
C TYR A 113 2.92 -8.57 5.52
N GLY A 114 3.18 -9.24 6.66
CA GLY A 114 2.19 -10.11 7.29
C GLY A 114 0.99 -9.32 7.81
N ILE A 115 -0.20 -9.67 7.35
CA ILE A 115 -1.47 -9.12 7.82
C ILE A 115 -2.14 -10.09 8.80
N PHE A 116 -2.14 -11.37 8.44
CA PHE A 116 -2.75 -12.45 9.22
C PHE A 116 -1.71 -13.46 9.68
N ASP A 117 -1.79 -13.89 10.93
CA ASP A 117 -1.02 -15.05 11.42
C ASP A 117 -1.71 -16.35 10.99
N ARG A 118 -1.51 -16.73 9.73
CA ARG A 118 -2.18 -17.88 9.10
C ARG A 118 -1.74 -19.24 9.65
N PHE A 119 -0.55 -19.32 10.26
CA PHE A 119 0.03 -20.62 10.65
C PHE A 119 -0.15 -20.94 12.12
N LYS A 120 -0.52 -19.98 12.98
CA LYS A 120 -0.62 -20.19 14.41
C LYS A 120 -1.97 -19.76 14.97
N SER A 121 -2.20 -18.47 15.09
CA SER A 121 -3.32 -17.94 15.86
C SER A 121 -4.56 -17.59 15.02
N MET A 122 -4.43 -17.50 13.69
CA MET A 122 -5.43 -16.98 12.75
C MET A 122 -5.89 -15.56 13.09
N LYS A 123 -5.07 -14.82 13.83
CA LYS A 123 -5.39 -13.44 14.23
C LYS A 123 -4.90 -12.44 13.19
N VAL A 124 -5.58 -11.30 13.15
CA VAL A 124 -5.12 -10.12 12.42
C VAL A 124 -3.99 -9.46 13.23
N ASN A 125 -2.80 -9.35 12.62
CA ASN A 125 -1.65 -8.69 13.24
C ASN A 125 -1.49 -7.23 12.80
N ALA A 126 -1.96 -6.90 11.59
CA ALA A 126 -1.91 -5.54 11.05
C ALA A 126 -3.33 -5.01 10.74
N PRO A 127 -4.17 -4.73 11.76
CA PRO A 127 -5.55 -4.27 11.55
C PRO A 127 -5.61 -2.93 10.81
N TRP A 128 -4.61 -2.06 10.95
CA TRP A 128 -4.51 -0.79 10.25
C TRP A 128 -4.43 -0.94 8.72
N ILE A 129 -3.88 -2.04 8.20
CA ILE A 129 -3.88 -2.33 6.77
C ILE A 129 -5.31 -2.62 6.30
N LEU A 130 -6.04 -3.49 7.02
CA LEU A 130 -7.43 -3.82 6.69
C LEU A 130 -8.35 -2.59 6.81
N GLU A 131 -8.14 -1.76 7.83
CA GLU A 131 -8.85 -0.49 7.98
C GLU A 131 -8.64 0.42 6.76
N GLY A 132 -7.42 0.48 6.23
CA GLY A 132 -7.13 1.24 5.03
C GLY A 132 -7.83 0.69 3.78
N ILE A 133 -7.94 -0.64 3.66
CA ILE A 133 -8.55 -1.29 2.50
C ILE A 133 -10.09 -1.22 2.53
N PHE A 134 -10.68 -1.48 3.69
CA PHE A 134 -12.13 -1.69 3.84
C PHE A 134 -12.85 -0.55 4.58
N GLY A 135 -12.11 0.32 5.26
CA GLY A 135 -12.68 1.33 6.16
C GLY A 135 -12.78 0.82 7.61
N LYS A 136 -13.18 1.72 8.52
CA LYS A 136 -13.56 1.32 9.89
C LYS A 136 -14.94 0.67 9.84
N GLU A 137 -15.07 -0.48 10.45
CA GLU A 137 -16.39 -1.03 10.82
C GLU A 137 -17.04 -0.20 11.93
#